data_727c768b938ff67c2f8966ed7e485e46
#
_entry.id   727c768b938ff67c2f8966ed7e485e46
#
_cell.length_a   1.000
_cell.length_b   1.000
_cell.length_c   1.000
_cell.angle_alpha   90.00
_cell.angle_beta   90.00
_cell.angle_gamma   90.00
#
_symmetry.space_group_name_H-M   'P 1'
#
loop_
_entity.id
_entity.type
_entity.pdbx_description
1 polymer ?
#
loop_
_entity_poly.entity_id
_entity_poly.type
_entity_poly.pdbx_seq_one_letter_code
_entity_poly.pdbx_strand_id
1 'polypeptide(L)'
;MVDTLARRRGSPFALGRSTLAVNDVGPVQTVQVQLDAISLADNVPLLYGFGTTGSPPISTDMHLAFLDGDRSKALVIASGHQTYRLRGLGVGDSALYDIRGAYCWLTAAGPAVNCAGQPMTVTGDLHVTGAVIAGYGGADQVGLQTHKHTQGDDGHGDSEVATNAPTAGT
;
A
#
# COMPACT_ATOMS: atom_id res chain seq x y z
N MET A 1 22.71 31.42 -42.31
CA MET A 1 22.62 32.07 -41.00
C MET A 1 21.72 31.15 -40.17
N VAL A 2 22.35 30.16 -39.57
CA VAL A 2 21.61 29.08 -38.88
C VAL A 2 21.23 29.62 -37.52
N ASP A 3 19.94 29.49 -37.21
CA ASP A 3 19.28 29.94 -36.02
C ASP A 3 19.92 29.39 -34.75
N THR A 4 20.74 30.20 -34.10
CA THR A 4 21.44 29.87 -32.84
C THR A 4 20.56 30.17 -31.64
N LEU A 5 19.27 30.11 -31.80
CA LEU A 5 18.28 30.09 -30.72
C LEU A 5 17.89 28.64 -30.35
N ALA A 6 18.85 27.76 -30.23
CA ALA A 6 18.68 26.62 -29.31
C ALA A 6 18.57 27.23 -27.90
N ARG A 7 17.38 27.72 -27.56
CA ARG A 7 17.00 27.97 -26.17
C ARG A 7 17.51 26.76 -25.39
N ARG A 8 18.36 26.98 -24.43
CA ARG A 8 18.66 25.98 -23.40
C ARG A 8 17.33 25.64 -22.75
N ARG A 9 16.58 24.76 -23.38
CA ARG A 9 15.45 24.11 -22.72
C ARG A 9 16.07 23.45 -21.52
N GLY A 10 15.65 23.84 -20.32
CA GLY A 10 16.06 23.17 -19.10
C GLY A 10 15.75 21.68 -19.23
N SER A 11 16.44 20.85 -18.48
CA SER A 11 16.10 19.42 -18.45
C SER A 11 14.59 19.27 -18.23
N PRO A 12 13.90 18.43 -19.03
CA PRO A 12 12.47 18.19 -18.85
C PRO A 12 12.17 17.39 -17.56
N PHE A 13 13.20 16.92 -16.86
CA PHE A 13 13.08 16.18 -15.61
C PHE A 13 14.00 16.75 -14.55
N ALA A 14 13.57 16.62 -13.29
CA ALA A 14 14.39 16.88 -12.12
C ALA A 14 14.09 15.87 -11.01
N LEU A 15 15.04 15.74 -10.09
CA LEU A 15 14.88 15.06 -8.82
C LEU A 15 14.91 16.13 -7.73
N GLY A 16 14.00 16.02 -6.78
CA GLY A 16 13.94 16.88 -5.61
C GLY A 16 13.47 16.12 -4.39
N ARG A 17 13.28 16.83 -3.29
CA ARG A 17 12.82 16.24 -2.05
C ARG A 17 11.69 17.07 -1.45
N SER A 18 10.63 16.40 -0.97
CA SER A 18 9.53 17.10 -0.30
C SER A 18 10.00 17.75 1.00
N THR A 19 9.56 18.99 1.23
CA THR A 19 9.92 19.79 2.41
C THR A 19 8.78 19.97 3.38
N LEU A 20 7.54 19.80 2.89
CA LEU A 20 6.31 19.86 3.69
C LEU A 20 5.49 18.58 3.46
N ALA A 21 4.51 18.36 4.34
CA ALA A 21 3.49 17.34 4.13
C ALA A 21 2.70 17.64 2.84
N VAL A 22 2.21 16.59 2.20
CA VAL A 22 1.33 16.70 1.04
C VAL A 22 0.05 17.45 1.46
N ASN A 23 -0.35 18.43 0.64
CA ASN A 23 -1.65 19.07 0.77
C ASN A 23 -2.69 18.24 0.00
N ASP A 24 -3.61 17.63 0.74
CA ASP A 24 -4.66 16.73 0.23
C ASP A 24 -6.08 17.32 0.39
N VAL A 25 -6.20 18.63 0.52
CA VAL A 25 -7.50 19.30 0.72
C VAL A 25 -8.24 19.50 -0.60
N GLY A 26 -7.51 19.71 -1.69
CA GLY A 26 -8.07 19.99 -3.01
C GLY A 26 -8.37 18.73 -3.85
N PRO A 27 -8.98 18.91 -5.03
CA PRO A 27 -9.23 17.80 -5.97
C PRO A 27 -7.94 17.19 -6.55
N VAL A 28 -6.82 17.90 -6.44
CA VAL A 28 -5.49 17.44 -6.82
C VAL A 28 -4.56 17.63 -5.63
N GLN A 29 -3.87 16.58 -5.25
CA GLN A 29 -2.83 16.66 -4.22
C GLN A 29 -1.66 17.53 -4.71
N THR A 30 -1.13 18.36 -3.82
CA THR A 30 0.04 19.19 -4.13
C THR A 30 1.13 19.03 -3.08
N VAL A 31 2.37 19.25 -3.49
CA VAL A 31 3.53 19.13 -2.61
C VAL A 31 4.54 20.24 -2.89
N GLN A 32 5.29 20.62 -1.86
CA GLN A 32 6.44 21.51 -1.99
C GLN A 32 7.71 20.66 -2.12
N VAL A 33 8.52 20.96 -3.15
CA VAL A 33 9.71 20.20 -3.49
C VAL A 33 10.94 21.09 -3.57
N GLN A 34 11.98 20.78 -2.79
CA GLN A 34 13.30 21.36 -2.89
C GLN A 34 14.07 20.66 -4.02
N LEU A 35 14.45 21.40 -5.04
CA LEU A 35 15.20 20.87 -6.20
C LEU A 35 16.71 20.96 -5.99
N ASP A 36 17.18 22.09 -5.43
CA ASP A 36 18.57 22.36 -5.10
C ASP A 36 18.65 23.38 -3.93
N ALA A 37 19.82 23.84 -3.58
CA ALA A 37 20.03 24.72 -2.41
C ALA A 37 19.21 26.03 -2.44
N ILE A 38 18.80 26.48 -3.64
CA ILE A 38 18.14 27.78 -3.83
C ILE A 38 16.82 27.68 -4.61
N SER A 39 16.50 26.50 -5.17
CA SER A 39 15.32 26.30 -6.03
C SER A 39 14.27 25.48 -5.30
N LEU A 40 13.16 26.12 -4.98
CA LEU A 40 11.98 25.53 -4.36
C LEU A 40 10.81 25.61 -5.34
N ALA A 41 10.16 24.49 -5.60
CA ALA A 41 8.91 24.41 -6.33
C ALA A 41 7.76 24.19 -5.33
N ASP A 42 6.76 25.06 -5.35
CA ASP A 42 5.62 25.00 -4.45
C ASP A 42 4.34 24.67 -5.20
N ASN A 43 3.36 24.10 -4.49
CA ASN A 43 2.08 23.67 -5.06
C ASN A 43 2.21 22.76 -6.30
N VAL A 44 3.24 21.92 -6.34
CA VAL A 44 3.46 21.02 -7.46
C VAL A 44 2.43 19.89 -7.41
N PRO A 45 1.62 19.65 -8.47
CA PRO A 45 0.70 18.55 -8.52
C PRO A 45 1.40 17.20 -8.34
N LEU A 46 0.84 16.34 -7.49
CA LEU A 46 1.31 14.99 -7.26
C LEU A 46 0.37 14.01 -7.96
N LEU A 47 0.87 13.33 -8.99
CA LEU A 47 0.07 12.42 -9.81
C LEU A 47 0.33 10.97 -9.46
N TYR A 48 -0.75 10.20 -9.43
CA TYR A 48 -0.75 8.75 -9.27
C TYR A 48 -1.47 8.07 -10.43
N GLY A 49 -1.20 6.81 -10.65
CA GLY A 49 -2.01 5.99 -11.55
C GLY A 49 -3.43 5.83 -11.02
N PHE A 50 -4.41 5.77 -11.92
CA PHE A 50 -5.80 5.53 -11.52
C PHE A 50 -5.92 4.29 -10.63
N GLY A 51 -6.67 4.41 -9.55
CA GLY A 51 -6.83 3.34 -8.56
C GLY A 51 -5.75 3.28 -7.48
N THR A 52 -4.76 4.18 -7.52
CA THR A 52 -3.74 4.33 -6.48
C THR A 52 -3.66 5.77 -6.01
N THR A 53 -3.46 5.98 -4.73
CA THR A 53 -3.18 7.29 -4.14
C THR A 53 -2.32 7.10 -2.89
N GLY A 54 -1.64 8.14 -2.45
CA GLY A 54 -0.80 8.07 -1.27
C GLY A 54 -0.48 9.46 -0.73
N SER A 55 -0.05 9.52 0.52
CA SER A 55 0.47 10.73 1.14
C SER A 55 1.89 10.43 1.65
N PRO A 56 2.91 10.58 0.79
CA PRO A 56 4.27 10.29 1.17
C PRO A 56 4.75 11.23 2.30
N PRO A 57 5.57 10.74 3.24
CA PRO A 57 6.09 11.55 4.33
C PRO A 57 7.04 12.64 3.82
N ILE A 58 7.29 13.64 4.67
CA ILE A 58 8.30 14.68 4.41
C ILE A 58 9.66 14.01 4.15
N SER A 59 10.49 14.64 3.33
CA SER A 59 11.79 14.13 2.86
C SER A 59 11.70 12.95 1.90
N THR A 60 10.56 12.75 1.26
CA THR A 60 10.42 11.81 0.14
C THR A 60 11.10 12.34 -1.11
N ASP A 61 11.82 11.48 -1.80
CA ASP A 61 12.38 11.79 -3.11
C ASP A 61 11.25 11.90 -4.14
N MET A 62 11.22 13.03 -4.86
CA MET A 62 10.20 13.38 -5.84
C MET A 62 10.82 13.49 -7.23
N HIS A 63 10.29 12.76 -8.18
CA HIS A 63 10.68 12.83 -9.58
C HIS A 63 9.72 13.78 -10.32
N LEU A 64 10.24 14.88 -10.82
CA LEU A 64 9.44 15.92 -11.48
C LEU A 64 9.59 15.86 -12.99
N ALA A 65 8.48 16.08 -13.68
CA ALA A 65 8.46 16.41 -15.09
C ALA A 65 8.08 17.89 -15.26
N PHE A 66 8.70 18.56 -16.22
CA PHE A 66 8.41 19.93 -16.61
C PHE A 66 7.79 19.93 -17.99
N LEU A 67 6.51 20.29 -18.09
CA LEU A 67 5.81 20.32 -19.36
C LEU A 67 6.46 21.35 -20.29
N ASP A 68 6.77 20.93 -21.50
CA ASP A 68 7.50 21.74 -22.50
C ASP A 68 8.87 22.28 -22.03
N GLY A 69 9.44 21.71 -20.98
CA GLY A 69 10.66 22.19 -20.34
C GLY A 69 10.46 23.48 -19.53
N ASP A 70 9.22 23.84 -19.25
CA ASP A 70 8.86 25.01 -18.45
C ASP A 70 8.81 24.63 -16.96
N ARG A 71 9.72 25.19 -16.17
CA ARG A 71 9.82 24.91 -14.74
C ARG A 71 8.60 25.37 -13.92
N SER A 72 7.81 26.31 -14.44
CA SER A 72 6.56 26.73 -13.81
C SER A 72 5.42 25.72 -13.97
N LYS A 73 5.57 24.76 -14.90
CA LYS A 73 4.62 23.70 -15.20
C LYS A 73 5.13 22.34 -14.70
N ALA A 74 5.60 22.33 -13.48
CA ALA A 74 6.09 21.11 -12.82
C ALA A 74 4.93 20.21 -12.40
N LEU A 75 5.16 18.89 -12.47
CA LEU A 75 4.32 17.89 -11.84
C LEU A 75 5.18 16.72 -11.33
N VAL A 76 4.80 16.14 -10.21
CA VAL A 76 5.45 14.93 -9.68
C VAL A 76 4.83 13.72 -10.34
N ILE A 77 5.67 12.90 -10.98
CA ILE A 77 5.28 11.70 -11.73
C ILE A 77 5.66 10.41 -11.03
N ALA A 78 6.55 10.48 -10.03
CA ALA A 78 6.92 9.34 -9.19
C ALA A 78 7.48 9.85 -7.86
N SER A 79 7.34 9.04 -6.83
CA SER A 79 7.90 9.31 -5.51
C SER A 79 8.47 8.03 -4.89
N GLY A 80 9.46 8.18 -4.02
CA GLY A 80 10.05 7.05 -3.31
C GLY A 80 10.73 7.51 -2.02
N HIS A 81 10.58 6.74 -0.95
CA HIS A 81 11.22 7.06 0.32
C HIS A 81 12.22 5.97 0.70
N GLN A 82 13.49 6.33 0.78
CA GLN A 82 14.60 5.38 0.95
C GLN A 82 14.50 4.55 2.26
N THR A 83 13.96 5.14 3.33
CA THR A 83 13.82 4.48 4.62
C THR A 83 12.62 3.54 4.65
N TYR A 84 11.48 3.97 4.11
CA TYR A 84 10.19 3.26 4.26
C TYR A 84 9.87 2.31 3.11
N ARG A 85 10.67 2.31 2.06
CA ARG A 85 10.48 1.38 0.95
C ARG A 85 10.50 -0.07 1.44
N LEU A 86 9.48 -0.84 1.11
CA LEU A 86 9.48 -2.29 1.34
C LEU A 86 10.65 -2.94 0.58
N ARG A 87 11.41 -3.77 1.28
CA ARG A 87 12.62 -4.42 0.78
C ARG A 87 12.46 -5.93 0.75
N GLY A 88 13.35 -6.63 0.04
CA GLY A 88 13.36 -8.09 -0.02
C GLY A 88 12.40 -8.68 -1.04
N LEU A 89 11.87 -7.87 -1.97
CA LEU A 89 11.03 -8.37 -3.06
C LEU A 89 11.85 -9.29 -3.97
N GLY A 90 11.29 -10.44 -4.30
CA GLY A 90 11.81 -11.33 -5.33
C GLY A 90 11.54 -10.79 -6.74
N VAL A 91 12.18 -11.38 -7.73
CA VAL A 91 11.92 -11.04 -9.13
C VAL A 91 10.48 -11.40 -9.48
N GLY A 92 9.71 -10.43 -9.96
CA GLY A 92 8.29 -10.60 -10.30
C GLY A 92 7.32 -10.25 -9.17
N ASP A 93 7.81 -9.99 -7.95
CA ASP A 93 6.96 -9.55 -6.85
C ASP A 93 6.49 -8.10 -7.04
N SER A 94 5.33 -7.79 -6.48
CA SER A 94 4.82 -6.41 -6.35
C SER A 94 4.12 -6.21 -5.02
N ALA A 95 4.13 -4.99 -4.50
CA ALA A 95 3.52 -4.69 -3.21
C ALA A 95 2.97 -3.28 -3.11
N LEU A 96 1.88 -3.12 -2.36
CA LEU A 96 1.44 -1.86 -1.76
C LEU A 96 1.87 -1.87 -0.30
N TYR A 97 2.41 -0.77 0.19
CA TYR A 97 2.91 -0.68 1.56
C TYR A 97 2.76 0.73 2.13
N ASP A 98 2.86 0.85 3.43
CA ASP A 98 2.86 2.13 4.13
C ASP A 98 4.07 2.29 5.06
N ILE A 99 4.17 3.47 5.67
CA ILE A 99 5.28 3.81 6.60
C ILE A 99 5.23 3.05 7.93
N ARG A 100 4.10 2.42 8.28
CA ARG A 100 3.89 1.68 9.54
C ARG A 100 4.25 0.21 9.41
N GLY A 101 4.58 -0.25 8.20
CA GLY A 101 4.93 -1.63 7.92
C GLY A 101 3.74 -2.51 7.52
N ALA A 102 2.55 -1.91 7.30
CA ALA A 102 1.45 -2.63 6.67
C ALA A 102 1.71 -2.77 5.16
N TYR A 103 1.32 -3.91 4.61
CA TYR A 103 1.48 -4.16 3.17
C TYR A 103 0.49 -5.20 2.63
N CYS A 104 0.23 -5.09 1.34
CA CYS A 104 -0.32 -6.17 0.51
C CYS A 104 0.76 -6.55 -0.51
N TRP A 105 1.28 -7.77 -0.42
CA TRP A 105 2.43 -8.24 -1.22
C TRP A 105 2.03 -9.43 -2.06
N LEU A 106 2.22 -9.34 -3.35
CA LEU A 106 2.04 -10.44 -4.30
C LEU A 106 3.38 -11.15 -4.48
N THR A 107 3.46 -12.37 -3.99
CA THR A 107 4.67 -13.20 -4.02
C THR A 107 4.46 -14.45 -4.86
N ALA A 108 5.54 -15.16 -5.17
CA ALA A 108 5.47 -16.47 -5.83
C ALA A 108 4.69 -17.51 -5.00
N ALA A 109 4.63 -17.37 -3.68
CA ALA A 109 3.85 -18.24 -2.79
C ALA A 109 2.37 -17.82 -2.65
N GLY A 110 1.98 -16.70 -3.26
CA GLY A 110 0.64 -16.13 -3.20
C GLY A 110 0.59 -14.75 -2.54
N PRO A 111 -0.58 -14.11 -2.56
CA PRO A 111 -0.79 -12.82 -1.91
C PRO A 111 -0.67 -12.92 -0.38
N ALA A 112 0.02 -11.97 0.22
CA ALA A 112 0.15 -11.83 1.67
C ALA A 112 -0.31 -10.43 2.11
N VAL A 113 -1.13 -10.35 3.15
CA VAL A 113 -1.54 -9.09 3.79
C VAL A 113 -0.97 -9.06 5.20
N ASN A 114 -0.22 -8.00 5.50
CA ASN A 114 0.28 -7.72 6.84
C ASN A 114 -0.34 -6.41 7.34
N CYS A 115 -1.04 -6.47 8.43
CA CYS A 115 -1.72 -5.31 9.03
C CYS A 115 -0.88 -4.61 10.11
N ALA A 116 0.42 -4.91 10.22
CA ALA A 116 1.34 -4.31 11.20
C ALA A 116 0.81 -4.35 12.65
N GLY A 117 0.23 -5.50 13.05
CA GLY A 117 -0.35 -5.70 14.37
C GLY A 117 -1.73 -5.05 14.60
N GLN A 118 -2.33 -4.45 13.59
CA GLN A 118 -3.69 -3.90 13.64
C GLN A 118 -4.70 -4.90 13.08
N PRO A 119 -5.98 -4.83 13.47
CA PRO A 119 -7.02 -5.64 12.85
C PRO A 119 -7.20 -5.34 11.36
N MET A 120 -7.49 -6.36 10.57
CA MET A 120 -8.02 -6.19 9.21
C MET A 120 -9.54 -6.07 9.29
N THR A 121 -10.11 -5.00 8.75
CA THR A 121 -11.56 -4.80 8.66
C THR A 121 -12.02 -5.03 7.22
N VAL A 122 -13.02 -5.90 7.04
CA VAL A 122 -13.72 -6.11 5.78
C VAL A 122 -15.14 -5.58 5.94
N THR A 123 -15.52 -4.59 5.14
CA THR A 123 -16.89 -4.03 5.13
C THR A 123 -17.63 -4.62 3.95
N GLY A 124 -18.68 -5.38 4.23
CA GLY A 124 -19.44 -6.16 3.26
C GLY A 124 -19.19 -7.67 3.43
N ASP A 125 -19.76 -8.47 2.54
CA ASP A 125 -19.66 -9.92 2.61
C ASP A 125 -18.28 -10.40 2.16
N LEU A 126 -17.77 -11.46 2.81
CA LEU A 126 -16.55 -12.14 2.42
C LEU A 126 -16.89 -13.54 1.85
N HIS A 127 -16.77 -13.70 0.55
CA HIS A 127 -16.95 -14.98 -0.13
C HIS A 127 -15.59 -15.69 -0.27
N VAL A 128 -15.44 -16.81 0.40
CA VAL A 128 -14.21 -17.64 0.38
C VAL A 128 -14.53 -19.00 -0.22
N THR A 129 -13.90 -19.34 -1.34
CA THR A 129 -14.10 -20.64 -2.02
C THR A 129 -13.24 -21.76 -1.42
N GLY A 130 -12.20 -21.41 -0.67
CA GLY A 130 -11.32 -22.34 0.04
C GLY A 130 -11.62 -22.41 1.52
N ALA A 131 -10.75 -23.10 2.26
CA ALA A 131 -10.85 -23.17 3.71
C ALA A 131 -10.46 -21.85 4.37
N VAL A 132 -11.16 -21.50 5.44
CA VAL A 132 -10.77 -20.43 6.37
C VAL A 132 -10.15 -21.06 7.62
N ILE A 133 -8.90 -20.75 7.89
CA ILE A 133 -8.15 -21.31 9.00
C ILE A 133 -7.70 -20.17 9.90
N ALA A 134 -8.21 -20.16 11.13
CA ALA A 134 -7.74 -19.26 12.18
C ALA A 134 -6.49 -19.86 12.87
N GLY A 135 -5.54 -19.02 13.26
CA GLY A 135 -4.31 -19.47 13.93
C GLY A 135 -3.38 -20.30 13.04
N TYR A 136 -3.41 -20.06 11.72
CA TYR A 136 -2.60 -20.79 10.75
C TYR A 136 -1.11 -20.84 11.15
N GLY A 137 -0.54 -22.04 11.18
CA GLY A 137 0.84 -22.27 11.60
C GLY A 137 1.08 -22.26 13.12
N GLY A 138 0.06 -22.00 13.94
CA GLY A 138 0.12 -22.06 15.40
C GLY A 138 -0.41 -23.40 15.97
N ALA A 139 -0.25 -23.58 17.29
CA ALA A 139 -0.76 -24.76 18.00
C ALA A 139 -2.29 -24.81 18.10
N ASP A 140 -2.94 -23.63 18.08
CA ASP A 140 -4.39 -23.46 18.23
C ASP A 140 -5.09 -23.24 16.88
N GLN A 141 -4.61 -23.90 15.84
CA GLN A 141 -5.16 -23.78 14.50
C GLN A 141 -6.57 -24.37 14.42
N VAL A 142 -7.55 -23.59 13.95
CA VAL A 142 -8.95 -24.00 13.81
C VAL A 142 -9.46 -23.73 12.39
N GLY A 143 -9.95 -24.76 11.72
CA GLY A 143 -10.65 -24.62 10.44
C GLY A 143 -12.13 -24.28 10.65
N LEU A 144 -12.61 -23.19 10.06
CA LEU A 144 -14.00 -22.75 10.23
C LEU A 144 -15.02 -23.83 9.80
N GLN A 145 -14.71 -24.55 8.72
CA GLN A 145 -15.61 -25.55 8.14
C GLN A 145 -15.58 -26.92 8.87
N THR A 146 -14.55 -27.17 9.68
CA THR A 146 -14.31 -28.52 10.22
C THR A 146 -14.22 -28.59 11.74
N HIS A 147 -14.22 -27.42 12.43
CA HIS A 147 -14.12 -27.43 13.88
C HIS A 147 -15.37 -28.08 14.54
N LYS A 148 -15.13 -28.70 15.67
CA LYS A 148 -16.16 -29.36 16.48
C LYS A 148 -16.02 -28.90 17.92
N HIS A 149 -17.11 -28.92 18.65
CA HIS A 149 -17.12 -28.66 20.08
C HIS A 149 -17.45 -29.98 20.80
N THR A 150 -16.77 -30.23 21.89
CA THR A 150 -17.13 -31.33 22.79
C THR A 150 -18.12 -30.77 23.81
N GLN A 151 -19.29 -31.37 23.93
CA GLN A 151 -20.21 -31.05 25.01
C GLN A 151 -19.68 -31.74 26.26
N GLY A 152 -19.47 -30.98 27.36
CA GLY A 152 -19.09 -31.54 28.65
C GLY A 152 -20.18 -32.41 29.24
N ASP A 153 -19.80 -33.35 30.10
CA ASP A 153 -20.73 -34.17 30.91
C ASP A 153 -21.59 -33.23 31.78
N ASP A 154 -22.90 -33.32 31.63
CA ASP A 154 -23.87 -32.54 32.42
C ASP A 154 -24.21 -33.20 33.79
N GLY A 155 -23.53 -34.27 34.13
CA GLY A 155 -23.76 -35.02 35.38
C GLY A 155 -24.98 -35.90 35.37
N HIS A 156 -25.70 -36.05 34.26
CA HIS A 156 -26.88 -36.91 34.13
C HIS A 156 -26.61 -38.22 33.38
N GLY A 157 -25.33 -38.52 33.12
CA GLY A 157 -24.89 -39.79 32.53
C GLY A 157 -24.90 -39.83 31.01
N ASP A 158 -25.07 -38.70 30.36
CA ASP A 158 -24.91 -38.58 28.91
C ASP A 158 -23.41 -38.59 28.55
N SER A 159 -23.04 -39.44 27.62
CA SER A 159 -21.66 -39.49 27.12
C SER A 159 -21.31 -38.18 26.43
N GLU A 160 -20.06 -37.71 26.63
CA GLU A 160 -19.52 -36.59 25.85
C GLU A 160 -19.73 -36.83 24.34
N VAL A 161 -20.50 -36.00 23.71
CA VAL A 161 -20.76 -36.09 22.27
C VAL A 161 -20.14 -34.89 21.56
N ALA A 162 -19.25 -35.12 20.61
CA ALA A 162 -18.76 -34.06 19.76
C ALA A 162 -19.89 -33.52 18.88
N THR A 163 -20.06 -32.22 18.82
CA THR A 163 -21.00 -31.60 17.88
C THR A 163 -20.63 -31.92 16.43
N ASN A 164 -21.61 -31.95 15.54
CA ASN A 164 -21.33 -32.09 14.12
C ASN A 164 -20.54 -30.89 13.63
N ALA A 165 -19.77 -31.07 12.56
CA ALA A 165 -19.19 -29.93 11.83
C ALA A 165 -20.31 -29.01 11.37
N PRO A 166 -20.04 -27.69 11.22
CA PRO A 166 -21.02 -26.76 10.68
C PRO A 166 -21.58 -27.26 9.35
N THR A 167 -22.93 -27.29 9.22
CA THR A 167 -23.58 -27.64 7.96
C THR A 167 -23.52 -26.47 7.01
N ALA A 168 -23.37 -26.75 5.70
CA ALA A 168 -23.47 -25.72 4.70
C ALA A 168 -24.83 -24.99 4.83
N GLY A 169 -24.82 -23.68 4.91
CA GLY A 169 -26.02 -22.87 4.88
C GLY A 169 -26.72 -23.04 3.53
N THR A 170 -28.04 -23.16 3.56
CA THR A 170 -28.91 -23.12 2.36
C THR A 170 -29.12 -21.69 1.92
#